data_7f88e8f63dc014d228ef0141d9abb8b4
#
_entry.id   7f88e8f63dc014d228ef0141d9abb8b4
#
_cell.length_a   1.000
_cell.length_b   1.000
_cell.length_c   1.000
_cell.angle_alpha   90.00
_cell.angle_beta   90.00
_cell.angle_gamma   90.00
#
_symmetry.space_group_name_H-M   'P 1'
#
loop_
_entity.id
_entity.type
_entity.pdbx_description
1 polymer ?
#
loop_
_entity_poly.entity_id
_entity_poly.type
_entity_poly.pdbx_seq_one_letter_code
_entity_poly.pdbx_strand_id
1 'polypeptide(L)'
;MKFKDMPYKRVDYDKTAEQFKTLTKRVKEAKSGEELWEIHQEYYKVYQNMMDSMTIAEIRHDGNTADPFYAAEKDYYDETAPMLSSLATDYQRALYESPYRSFMEEKIGRVAFATMDNAIKSMDESIIGLMQEENVLTTQYNKLIASAKIPFDGQVCNLSLLRPYLTGNDRTVRRQAWKAYSDYFMTVADELDDIYDKLVKNRTAQAKAMGYDNYIQLGYYRMNRNSYDRNDVENFRRQVKEVFVPFAERVHEIRRKRLGLEKLSYIDNEVYFKEGNPDPVGTAQEILESGQKMYAKLSPETKEFFDFMMENELFDVFGRKDKKQGGYMTYLYQYHSPFIFANFNGTSGDVDVITHECGHAFQGYLSGQDPIMEHADITMETAEIHSMSMEFFTDPWMKEFFGDREKDFLSMQLEDAIRFIPYGTMVDEFQHIVYETPELTPQERRREWSRLEKIYMPHLDYEEDPFFSKGGFWQKQQHIYNSPFYYIDYVLAQSCAFQYKVWMDEDYREAWKSYLALCRLSASKFYPEMLRECGLKVPFEDGYLSLIHISEPTRLALISY
;
A
#
# COMPACT_ATOMS: atom_id res chain seq x y z
N MET A 1 -3.47 24.63 11.37
CA MET A 1 -2.79 24.53 12.71
C MET A 1 -1.57 23.67 12.54
N LYS A 2 -0.40 24.09 13.04
CA LYS A 2 0.82 23.28 12.92
C LYS A 2 0.70 21.98 13.71
N PHE A 3 1.23 20.90 13.19
CA PHE A 3 1.11 19.57 13.82
C PHE A 3 1.66 19.56 15.27
N LYS A 4 2.80 20.23 15.50
CA LYS A 4 3.37 20.33 16.86
C LYS A 4 2.46 21.01 17.89
N ASP A 5 1.57 21.90 17.42
CA ASP A 5 0.65 22.68 18.28
C ASP A 5 -0.72 21.98 18.44
N MET A 6 -0.95 20.86 17.74
CA MET A 6 -2.17 20.08 17.89
C MET A 6 -2.23 19.47 19.30
N PRO A 7 -3.30 19.75 20.07
CA PRO A 7 -3.40 19.21 21.40
C PRO A 7 -3.58 17.68 21.37
N TYR A 8 -2.86 16.99 22.23
CA TYR A 8 -3.07 15.57 22.46
C TYR A 8 -3.82 15.38 23.79
N LYS A 9 -4.83 14.52 23.73
CA LYS A 9 -5.54 14.05 24.91
C LYS A 9 -5.87 12.58 24.73
N ARG A 10 -5.42 11.72 25.67
CA ARG A 10 -5.75 10.30 25.66
C ARG A 10 -7.28 10.10 25.59
N VAL A 11 -7.72 9.20 24.74
CA VAL A 11 -9.11 8.76 24.71
C VAL A 11 -9.46 8.09 26.03
N ASP A 12 -10.50 8.56 26.68
CA ASP A 12 -11.07 7.90 27.86
C ASP A 12 -11.92 6.72 27.36
N TYR A 13 -11.41 5.50 27.57
CA TYR A 13 -12.07 4.28 27.10
C TYR A 13 -13.49 4.15 27.60
N ASP A 14 -13.71 4.26 28.93
CA ASP A 14 -15.03 4.04 29.54
C ASP A 14 -16.06 5.04 29.02
N LYS A 15 -15.68 6.31 28.96
CA LYS A 15 -16.52 7.38 28.43
C LYS A 15 -16.85 7.17 26.95
N THR A 16 -15.87 6.84 26.13
CA THR A 16 -16.05 6.65 24.68
C THR A 16 -16.87 5.39 24.40
N ALA A 17 -16.63 4.32 25.14
CA ALA A 17 -17.42 3.10 25.07
C ALA A 17 -18.89 3.34 25.42
N GLU A 18 -19.19 4.13 26.47
CA GLU A 18 -20.56 4.50 26.85
C GLU A 18 -21.21 5.39 25.76
N GLN A 19 -20.46 6.29 25.14
CA GLN A 19 -20.96 7.09 24.02
C GLN A 19 -21.37 6.21 22.83
N PHE A 20 -20.52 5.26 22.40
CA PHE A 20 -20.88 4.32 21.33
C PHE A 20 -22.10 3.46 21.69
N LYS A 21 -22.16 2.89 22.87
CA LYS A 21 -23.33 2.12 23.34
C LYS A 21 -24.62 2.94 23.33
N THR A 22 -24.54 4.19 23.79
CA THR A 22 -25.67 5.11 23.79
C THR A 22 -26.13 5.45 22.38
N LEU A 23 -25.20 5.74 21.45
CA LEU A 23 -25.52 6.03 20.06
C LEU A 23 -26.12 4.79 19.38
N THR A 24 -25.56 3.60 19.59
CA THR A 24 -26.08 2.33 19.07
C THR A 24 -27.52 2.07 19.55
N LYS A 25 -27.81 2.32 20.83
CA LYS A 25 -29.17 2.21 21.36
C LYS A 25 -30.12 3.20 20.69
N ARG A 26 -29.71 4.47 20.54
CA ARG A 26 -30.54 5.51 19.92
C ARG A 26 -30.81 5.19 18.44
N VAL A 27 -29.84 4.63 17.69
CA VAL A 27 -30.04 4.15 16.32
C VAL A 27 -31.18 3.11 16.26
N LYS A 28 -31.18 2.14 17.18
CA LYS A 28 -32.23 1.09 17.27
C LYS A 28 -33.61 1.65 17.67
N GLU A 29 -33.66 2.77 18.39
CA GLU A 29 -34.88 3.42 18.90
C GLU A 29 -35.35 4.58 17.99
N ALA A 30 -34.59 4.97 16.98
CA ALA A 30 -34.91 6.08 16.08
C ALA A 30 -36.28 5.90 15.39
N LYS A 31 -37.01 6.98 15.25
CA LYS A 31 -38.41 6.98 14.75
C LYS A 31 -38.55 7.60 13.35
N SER A 32 -37.46 8.19 12.82
CA SER A 32 -37.42 8.72 11.46
C SER A 32 -35.99 8.69 10.89
N GLY A 33 -35.87 8.85 9.58
CA GLY A 33 -34.57 8.98 8.93
C GLY A 33 -33.83 10.23 9.32
N GLU A 34 -34.54 11.33 9.57
CA GLU A 34 -33.98 12.60 10.01
C GLU A 34 -33.35 12.46 11.40
N GLU A 35 -34.06 11.84 12.35
CA GLU A 35 -33.52 11.54 13.67
C GLU A 35 -32.27 10.65 13.59
N LEU A 36 -32.30 9.64 12.72
CA LEU A 36 -31.16 8.76 12.50
C LEU A 36 -29.95 9.53 11.94
N TRP A 37 -30.19 10.49 11.04
CA TRP A 37 -29.12 11.34 10.51
C TRP A 37 -28.50 12.25 11.60
N GLU A 38 -29.32 12.82 12.48
CA GLU A 38 -28.81 13.60 13.62
C GLU A 38 -27.94 12.76 14.55
N ILE A 39 -28.35 11.51 14.85
CA ILE A 39 -27.55 10.57 15.64
C ILE A 39 -26.24 10.25 14.93
N HIS A 40 -26.27 10.09 13.62
CA HIS A 40 -25.07 9.78 12.83
C HIS A 40 -24.06 10.94 12.81
N GLN A 41 -24.52 12.17 12.77
CA GLN A 41 -23.64 13.33 12.90
C GLN A 41 -23.01 13.45 14.31
N GLU A 42 -23.68 12.96 15.35
CA GLU A 42 -23.08 12.84 16.68
C GLU A 42 -22.02 11.73 16.72
N TYR A 43 -22.26 10.61 16.02
CA TYR A 43 -21.29 9.53 15.85
C TYR A 43 -20.00 10.05 15.19
N TYR A 44 -20.07 10.87 14.14
CA TYR A 44 -18.91 11.47 13.51
C TYR A 44 -18.01 12.17 14.53
N LYS A 45 -18.59 12.99 15.41
CA LYS A 45 -17.81 13.73 16.42
C LYS A 45 -17.07 12.81 17.40
N VAL A 46 -17.71 11.73 17.82
CA VAL A 46 -17.10 10.75 18.73
C VAL A 46 -15.99 10.00 18.03
N TYR A 47 -16.27 9.51 16.81
CA TYR A 47 -15.34 8.72 16.03
C TYR A 47 -14.11 9.53 15.60
N GLN A 48 -14.29 10.72 15.05
CA GLN A 48 -13.19 11.60 14.65
C GLN A 48 -12.29 11.98 15.82
N ASN A 49 -12.88 12.31 16.99
CA ASN A 49 -12.09 12.61 18.18
C ASN A 49 -11.26 11.42 18.65
N MET A 50 -11.83 10.23 18.59
CA MET A 50 -11.13 8.99 18.92
C MET A 50 -9.97 8.75 17.95
N MET A 51 -10.25 8.78 16.65
CA MET A 51 -9.25 8.52 15.61
C MET A 51 -8.10 9.53 15.63
N ASP A 52 -8.40 10.83 15.73
CA ASP A 52 -7.35 11.87 15.75
C ASP A 52 -6.45 11.74 16.97
N SER A 53 -7.04 11.44 18.14
CA SER A 53 -6.23 11.23 19.36
C SER A 53 -5.28 10.03 19.21
N MET A 54 -5.75 8.93 18.63
CA MET A 54 -4.95 7.74 18.37
C MET A 54 -3.84 8.04 17.34
N THR A 55 -4.21 8.68 16.23
CA THR A 55 -3.29 9.05 15.14
C THR A 55 -2.20 10.03 15.62
N ILE A 56 -2.55 11.06 16.41
CA ILE A 56 -1.55 11.99 16.97
C ILE A 56 -0.58 11.27 17.90
N ALA A 57 -1.08 10.35 18.74
CA ALA A 57 -0.21 9.56 19.61
C ALA A 57 0.73 8.66 18.79
N GLU A 58 0.22 8.01 17.76
CA GLU A 58 1.00 7.14 16.88
C GLU A 58 2.09 7.92 16.13
N ILE A 59 1.75 9.04 15.49
CA ILE A 59 2.74 9.88 14.79
C ILE A 59 3.84 10.33 15.74
N ARG A 60 3.49 10.77 16.95
CA ARG A 60 4.47 11.24 17.93
C ARG A 60 5.32 10.12 18.51
N HIS A 61 4.74 8.95 18.74
CA HIS A 61 5.50 7.76 19.10
C HIS A 61 6.45 7.35 17.98
N ASP A 62 5.97 7.26 16.75
CA ASP A 62 6.79 6.87 15.59
C ASP A 62 7.92 7.87 15.31
N GLY A 63 7.66 9.15 15.58
CA GLY A 63 8.68 10.21 15.51
C GLY A 63 9.79 10.08 16.54
N ASN A 64 9.54 9.45 17.69
CA ASN A 64 10.52 9.15 18.73
C ASN A 64 10.05 7.95 19.59
N THR A 65 10.44 6.76 19.19
CA THR A 65 10.07 5.50 19.87
C THR A 65 10.69 5.35 21.27
N ALA A 66 11.66 6.18 21.62
CA ALA A 66 12.28 6.21 22.95
C ALA A 66 11.56 7.17 23.93
N ASP A 67 10.54 7.91 23.49
CA ASP A 67 9.74 8.77 24.36
C ASP A 67 8.85 7.92 25.29
N PRO A 68 9.08 7.91 26.62
CA PRO A 68 8.36 7.02 27.51
C PRO A 68 6.86 7.37 27.65
N PHE A 69 6.48 8.63 27.39
CA PHE A 69 5.08 9.02 27.40
C PHE A 69 4.33 8.43 26.22
N TYR A 70 4.83 8.63 24.99
CA TYR A 70 4.15 8.10 23.79
C TYR A 70 4.31 6.59 23.65
N ALA A 71 5.34 5.98 24.19
CA ALA A 71 5.42 4.52 24.31
C ALA A 71 4.29 3.96 25.19
N ALA A 72 4.01 4.60 26.33
CA ALA A 72 2.89 4.21 27.20
C ALA A 72 1.52 4.50 26.56
N GLU A 73 1.40 5.55 25.72
CA GLU A 73 0.18 5.80 24.94
C GLU A 73 -0.04 4.72 23.88
N LYS A 74 1.04 4.29 23.20
CA LYS A 74 0.99 3.17 22.24
C LYS A 74 0.49 1.89 22.90
N ASP A 75 1.08 1.50 24.02
CA ASP A 75 0.64 0.33 24.80
C ASP A 75 -0.84 0.41 25.18
N TYR A 76 -1.29 1.59 25.63
CA TYR A 76 -2.70 1.83 25.96
C TYR A 76 -3.63 1.63 24.76
N TYR A 77 -3.26 2.16 23.58
CA TYR A 77 -4.09 2.00 22.38
C TYR A 77 -4.00 0.61 21.79
N ASP A 78 -2.88 -0.09 21.90
CA ASP A 78 -2.77 -1.49 21.48
C ASP A 78 -3.75 -2.40 22.24
N GLU A 79 -4.05 -2.06 23.50
CA GLU A 79 -5.05 -2.74 24.31
C GLU A 79 -6.49 -2.28 24.00
N THR A 80 -6.72 -0.96 23.94
CA THR A 80 -8.08 -0.39 23.94
C THR A 80 -8.68 -0.19 22.54
N ALA A 81 -7.87 0.04 21.52
CA ALA A 81 -8.37 0.29 20.15
C ALA A 81 -9.21 -0.86 19.58
N PRO A 82 -8.83 -2.15 19.73
CA PRO A 82 -9.67 -3.25 19.24
C PRO A 82 -11.06 -3.27 19.89
N MET A 83 -11.15 -2.95 21.17
CA MET A 83 -12.41 -2.92 21.89
C MET A 83 -13.29 -1.75 21.44
N LEU A 84 -12.71 -0.57 21.22
CA LEU A 84 -13.43 0.60 20.69
C LEU A 84 -13.89 0.37 19.24
N SER A 85 -13.06 -0.27 18.43
CA SER A 85 -13.42 -0.65 17.05
C SER A 85 -14.60 -1.63 17.01
N SER A 86 -14.65 -2.60 17.93
CA SER A 86 -15.80 -3.49 18.07
C SER A 86 -17.09 -2.73 18.35
N LEU A 87 -17.05 -1.73 19.25
CA LEU A 87 -18.22 -0.90 19.55
C LEU A 87 -18.63 0.00 18.37
N ALA A 88 -17.67 0.50 17.59
CA ALA A 88 -17.95 1.22 16.35
C ALA A 88 -18.62 0.30 15.31
N THR A 89 -18.17 -0.95 15.20
CA THR A 89 -18.80 -1.97 14.33
C THR A 89 -20.23 -2.31 14.78
N ASP A 90 -20.50 -2.39 16.09
CA ASP A 90 -21.85 -2.58 16.61
C ASP A 90 -22.79 -1.40 16.24
N TYR A 91 -22.25 -0.18 16.25
CA TYR A 91 -22.98 0.99 15.77
C TYR A 91 -23.28 0.89 14.27
N GLN A 92 -22.29 0.54 13.46
CA GLN A 92 -22.45 0.35 12.02
C GLN A 92 -23.46 -0.77 11.70
N ARG A 93 -23.44 -1.86 12.45
CA ARG A 93 -24.43 -2.94 12.33
C ARG A 93 -25.84 -2.46 12.63
N ALA A 94 -26.03 -1.68 13.70
CA ALA A 94 -27.33 -1.13 14.03
C ALA A 94 -27.84 -0.15 12.95
N LEU A 95 -26.94 0.64 12.38
CA LEU A 95 -27.25 1.53 11.26
C LEU A 95 -27.64 0.74 10.00
N TYR A 96 -26.89 -0.30 9.67
CA TYR A 96 -27.12 -1.19 8.52
C TYR A 96 -28.46 -1.91 8.60
N GLU A 97 -28.87 -2.34 9.80
CA GLU A 97 -30.13 -3.06 10.07
C GLU A 97 -31.32 -2.12 10.30
N SER A 98 -31.12 -0.82 10.33
CA SER A 98 -32.18 0.15 10.61
C SER A 98 -33.29 0.12 9.55
N PRO A 99 -34.58 0.26 9.96
CA PRO A 99 -35.69 0.41 9.02
C PRO A 99 -35.58 1.69 8.17
N TYR A 100 -34.75 2.64 8.55
CA TYR A 100 -34.47 3.89 7.83
C TYR A 100 -33.18 3.81 7.00
N ARG A 101 -32.67 2.62 6.76
CA ARG A 101 -31.45 2.39 5.97
C ARG A 101 -31.50 3.10 4.61
N SER A 102 -32.59 2.99 3.86
CA SER A 102 -32.70 3.62 2.54
C SER A 102 -32.54 5.14 2.59
N PHE A 103 -33.06 5.78 3.63
CA PHE A 103 -32.85 7.22 3.85
C PHE A 103 -31.37 7.54 4.11
N MET A 104 -30.71 6.74 4.92
CA MET A 104 -29.29 6.92 5.21
C MET A 104 -28.42 6.64 3.96
N GLU A 105 -28.79 5.64 3.17
CA GLU A 105 -28.11 5.32 1.90
C GLU A 105 -28.18 6.48 0.88
N GLU A 106 -29.29 7.25 0.88
CA GLU A 106 -29.38 8.49 0.12
C GLU A 106 -28.47 9.61 0.68
N LYS A 107 -28.16 9.61 1.98
CA LYS A 107 -27.32 10.62 2.64
C LYS A 107 -25.82 10.34 2.53
N ILE A 108 -25.39 9.12 2.84
CA ILE A 108 -23.97 8.75 2.95
C ILE A 108 -23.48 7.84 1.80
N GLY A 109 -24.38 7.49 0.90
CA GLY A 109 -24.05 6.68 -0.28
C GLY A 109 -24.11 5.17 -0.06
N ARG A 110 -24.34 4.45 -1.18
CA ARG A 110 -24.41 2.98 -1.18
C ARG A 110 -23.06 2.30 -0.93
N VAL A 111 -21.94 2.97 -1.26
CA VAL A 111 -20.58 2.46 -1.01
C VAL A 111 -20.33 2.33 0.49
N ALA A 112 -20.74 3.33 1.28
CA ALA A 112 -20.66 3.28 2.74
C ALA A 112 -21.36 2.04 3.32
N PHE A 113 -22.55 1.71 2.81
CA PHE A 113 -23.28 0.52 3.26
C PHE A 113 -22.64 -0.79 2.79
N ALA A 114 -22.01 -0.82 1.62
CA ALA A 114 -21.25 -1.98 1.18
C ALA A 114 -19.98 -2.18 2.04
N THR A 115 -19.31 -1.10 2.44
CA THR A 115 -18.19 -1.15 3.38
C THR A 115 -18.63 -1.64 4.77
N MET A 116 -19.75 -1.16 5.29
CA MET A 116 -20.33 -1.66 6.54
C MET A 116 -20.68 -3.16 6.46
N ASP A 117 -21.23 -3.62 5.33
CA ASP A 117 -21.53 -5.03 5.08
C ASP A 117 -20.26 -5.91 5.13
N ASN A 118 -19.18 -5.45 4.49
CA ASN A 118 -17.89 -6.13 4.56
C ASN A 118 -17.32 -6.15 5.98
N ALA A 119 -17.41 -5.04 6.72
CA ALA A 119 -16.97 -4.98 8.11
C ALA A 119 -17.75 -5.98 8.99
N ILE A 120 -19.07 -6.06 8.83
CA ILE A 120 -19.94 -7.00 9.53
C ILE A 120 -19.58 -8.45 9.17
N LYS A 121 -19.30 -8.74 7.91
CA LYS A 121 -18.93 -10.07 7.40
C LYS A 121 -17.51 -10.49 7.75
N SER A 122 -16.66 -9.55 8.17
CA SER A 122 -15.26 -9.82 8.49
C SER A 122 -14.97 -9.94 9.98
N MET A 123 -15.96 -9.70 10.84
CA MET A 123 -15.77 -9.65 12.29
C MET A 123 -16.90 -10.33 13.06
N ASP A 124 -16.52 -11.22 13.98
CA ASP A 124 -17.41 -11.90 14.92
C ASP A 124 -16.68 -12.15 16.25
N GLU A 125 -17.41 -12.14 17.38
CA GLU A 125 -16.80 -12.38 18.70
C GLU A 125 -16.07 -13.72 18.79
N SER A 126 -16.54 -14.73 18.06
CA SER A 126 -15.96 -16.09 18.06
C SER A 126 -14.52 -16.15 17.53
N ILE A 127 -14.07 -15.15 16.76
CA ILE A 127 -12.72 -15.12 16.18
C ILE A 127 -11.75 -14.18 16.90
N ILE A 128 -12.18 -13.42 17.92
CA ILE A 128 -11.32 -12.43 18.58
C ILE A 128 -10.02 -13.06 19.12
N GLY A 129 -10.10 -14.21 19.77
CA GLY A 129 -8.91 -14.91 20.27
C GLY A 129 -7.95 -15.33 19.16
N LEU A 130 -8.48 -15.75 18.01
CA LEU A 130 -7.66 -16.09 16.83
C LEU A 130 -7.03 -14.85 16.21
N MET A 131 -7.73 -13.72 16.17
CA MET A 131 -7.16 -12.45 15.70
C MET A 131 -6.03 -11.95 16.60
N GLN A 132 -6.16 -12.11 17.91
CA GLN A 132 -5.07 -11.79 18.85
C GLN A 132 -3.84 -12.67 18.61
N GLU A 133 -4.04 -13.97 18.38
CA GLU A 133 -2.95 -14.88 18.02
C GLU A 133 -2.32 -14.50 16.66
N GLU A 134 -3.11 -14.13 15.67
CA GLU A 134 -2.63 -13.63 14.38
C GLU A 134 -1.73 -12.39 14.57
N ASN A 135 -2.12 -11.45 15.42
CA ASN A 135 -1.31 -10.26 15.73
C ASN A 135 0.03 -10.61 16.40
N VAL A 136 0.04 -11.62 17.27
CA VAL A 136 1.30 -12.12 17.88
C VAL A 136 2.21 -12.71 16.81
N LEU A 137 1.67 -13.52 15.89
CA LEU A 137 2.44 -14.16 14.83
C LEU A 137 3.02 -13.16 13.83
N THR A 138 2.24 -12.15 13.43
CA THR A 138 2.73 -11.07 12.55
C THR A 138 3.81 -10.23 13.24
N THR A 139 3.65 -9.97 14.54
CA THR A 139 4.68 -9.30 15.34
C THR A 139 5.96 -10.13 15.42
N GLN A 140 5.87 -11.46 15.57
CA GLN A 140 7.04 -12.35 15.55
C GLN A 140 7.78 -12.28 14.21
N TYR A 141 7.07 -12.33 13.08
CA TYR A 141 7.66 -12.14 11.76
C TYR A 141 8.41 -10.81 11.66
N ASN A 142 7.75 -9.71 12.02
CA ASN A 142 8.33 -8.37 11.91
C ASN A 142 9.60 -8.22 12.79
N LYS A 143 9.58 -8.77 14.01
CA LYS A 143 10.75 -8.78 14.89
C LYS A 143 11.90 -9.62 14.33
N LEU A 144 11.60 -10.79 13.75
CA LEU A 144 12.59 -11.65 13.14
C LEU A 144 13.31 -10.94 11.98
N ILE A 145 12.55 -10.34 11.06
CA ILE A 145 13.09 -9.56 9.92
C ILE A 145 13.90 -8.34 10.41
N ALA A 146 13.38 -7.59 11.37
CA ALA A 146 14.06 -6.41 11.91
C ALA A 146 15.36 -6.74 12.67
N SER A 147 15.47 -7.94 13.24
CA SER A 147 16.62 -8.39 14.01
C SER A 147 17.82 -8.83 13.17
N ALA A 148 17.74 -8.76 11.83
CA ALA A 148 18.78 -9.20 10.92
C ALA A 148 20.15 -8.57 11.26
N LYS A 149 21.16 -9.43 11.38
CA LYS A 149 22.56 -9.06 11.64
C LYS A 149 23.44 -9.76 10.62
N ILE A 150 23.76 -9.05 9.55
CA ILE A 150 24.48 -9.57 8.39
C ILE A 150 25.88 -8.95 8.38
N PRO A 151 26.94 -9.70 8.67
CA PRO A 151 28.31 -9.20 8.53
C PRO A 151 28.61 -8.93 7.05
N PHE A 152 28.89 -7.69 6.70
CA PHE A 152 29.26 -7.31 5.35
C PHE A 152 30.14 -6.06 5.34
N ASP A 153 31.19 -6.05 4.52
CA ASP A 153 32.11 -4.91 4.32
C ASP A 153 32.65 -4.31 5.64
N GLY A 154 33.07 -5.19 6.56
CA GLY A 154 33.67 -4.79 7.86
C GLY A 154 32.67 -4.25 8.90
N GLN A 155 31.38 -4.27 8.61
CA GLN A 155 30.31 -3.84 9.51
C GLN A 155 29.23 -4.91 9.68
N VAL A 156 28.29 -4.69 10.60
CA VAL A 156 27.09 -5.52 10.75
C VAL A 156 25.91 -4.73 10.19
N CYS A 157 25.36 -5.21 9.08
CA CYS A 157 24.20 -4.63 8.41
C CYS A 157 22.90 -5.29 8.89
N ASN A 158 21.83 -4.52 8.94
CA ASN A 158 20.47 -5.04 8.79
C ASN A 158 20.10 -5.11 7.30
N LEU A 159 18.88 -5.56 6.96
CA LEU A 159 18.45 -5.68 5.56
C LEU A 159 18.44 -4.32 4.82
N SER A 160 18.09 -3.22 5.50
CA SER A 160 18.09 -1.88 4.91
C SER A 160 19.51 -1.34 4.65
N LEU A 161 20.43 -1.54 5.58
CA LEU A 161 21.84 -1.14 5.42
C LEU A 161 22.57 -1.96 4.36
N LEU A 162 22.10 -3.18 4.09
CA LEU A 162 22.65 -4.02 3.01
C LEU A 162 22.17 -3.60 1.62
N ARG A 163 21.00 -2.93 1.51
CA ARG A 163 20.36 -2.60 0.23
C ARG A 163 21.26 -1.83 -0.75
N PRO A 164 22.03 -0.81 -0.38
CA PRO A 164 22.94 -0.13 -1.31
C PRO A 164 23.97 -1.06 -1.99
N TYR A 165 24.40 -2.11 -1.30
CA TYR A 165 25.30 -3.12 -1.88
C TYR A 165 24.57 -4.10 -2.80
N LEU A 166 23.26 -4.35 -2.59
CA LEU A 166 22.45 -5.21 -3.45
C LEU A 166 22.15 -4.58 -4.82
N THR A 167 22.21 -3.25 -4.90
CA THR A 167 21.95 -2.46 -6.11
C THR A 167 23.21 -1.76 -6.66
N GLY A 168 24.34 -1.89 -5.96
CA GLY A 168 25.60 -1.22 -6.30
C GLY A 168 26.16 -1.63 -7.67
N ASN A 169 27.01 -0.78 -8.25
CA ASN A 169 27.57 -0.96 -9.60
C ASN A 169 28.54 -2.13 -9.73
N ASP A 170 29.36 -2.38 -8.71
CA ASP A 170 30.29 -3.50 -8.73
C ASP A 170 29.55 -4.83 -8.62
N ARG A 171 29.46 -5.54 -9.74
CA ARG A 171 28.73 -6.83 -9.83
C ARG A 171 29.33 -7.90 -8.91
N THR A 172 30.62 -7.81 -8.57
CA THR A 172 31.26 -8.76 -7.65
C THR A 172 30.83 -8.49 -6.21
N VAL A 173 30.86 -7.22 -5.80
CA VAL A 173 30.36 -6.79 -4.47
C VAL A 173 28.87 -7.08 -4.35
N ARG A 174 28.10 -6.78 -5.40
CA ARG A 174 26.66 -7.05 -5.44
C ARG A 174 26.36 -8.54 -5.27
N ARG A 175 27.09 -9.43 -5.92
CA ARG A 175 26.98 -10.89 -5.76
C ARG A 175 27.28 -11.34 -4.33
N GLN A 176 28.30 -10.77 -3.71
CA GLN A 176 28.65 -11.07 -2.32
C GLN A 176 27.55 -10.60 -1.36
N ALA A 177 26.98 -9.42 -1.61
CA ALA A 177 25.88 -8.89 -0.81
C ALA A 177 24.61 -9.77 -0.93
N TRP A 178 24.24 -10.17 -2.15
CA TRP A 178 23.11 -11.09 -2.36
C TRP A 178 23.36 -12.47 -1.74
N LYS A 179 24.59 -12.95 -1.76
CA LYS A 179 24.94 -14.17 -1.04
C LYS A 179 24.79 -14.01 0.47
N ALA A 180 25.25 -12.91 1.04
CA ALA A 180 25.10 -12.64 2.48
C ALA A 180 23.61 -12.49 2.86
N TYR A 181 22.79 -11.92 1.98
CA TYR A 181 21.35 -11.84 2.13
C TYR A 181 20.70 -13.24 2.14
N SER A 182 21.04 -14.08 1.16
CA SER A 182 20.57 -15.46 1.07
C SER A 182 21.01 -16.30 2.29
N ASP A 183 22.27 -16.18 2.69
CA ASP A 183 22.81 -16.88 3.87
C ASP A 183 22.03 -16.51 5.15
N TYR A 184 21.68 -15.24 5.33
CA TYR A 184 20.82 -14.82 6.45
C TYR A 184 19.44 -15.48 6.40
N PHE A 185 18.75 -15.42 5.26
CA PHE A 185 17.44 -16.02 5.14
C PHE A 185 17.46 -17.54 5.34
N MET A 186 18.53 -18.22 4.94
CA MET A 186 18.71 -19.66 5.26
C MET A 186 18.76 -19.90 6.76
N THR A 187 19.33 -18.99 7.56
CA THR A 187 19.41 -19.18 9.02
C THR A 187 18.06 -19.05 9.71
N VAL A 188 17.11 -18.33 9.12
CA VAL A 188 15.77 -18.06 9.71
C VAL A 188 14.63 -18.73 8.93
N ALA A 189 14.96 -19.48 7.87
CA ALA A 189 13.99 -20.05 6.95
C ALA A 189 12.96 -20.96 7.63
N ASP A 190 13.40 -21.82 8.55
CA ASP A 190 12.53 -22.76 9.25
C ASP A 190 11.59 -22.02 10.23
N GLU A 191 12.06 -20.94 10.86
CA GLU A 191 11.23 -20.10 11.74
C GLU A 191 10.20 -19.32 10.92
N LEU A 192 10.58 -18.77 9.76
CA LEU A 192 9.67 -18.11 8.82
C LEU A 192 8.59 -19.08 8.29
N ASP A 193 8.98 -20.31 7.96
CA ASP A 193 8.05 -21.36 7.55
C ASP A 193 7.06 -21.71 8.66
N ASP A 194 7.52 -21.85 9.92
CA ASP A 194 6.68 -22.15 11.08
C ASP A 194 5.68 -21.01 11.37
N ILE A 195 6.13 -19.76 11.35
CA ILE A 195 5.25 -18.59 11.54
C ILE A 195 4.18 -18.57 10.45
N TYR A 196 4.56 -18.75 9.18
CA TYR A 196 3.59 -18.71 8.09
C TYR A 196 2.61 -19.89 8.14
N ASP A 197 3.08 -21.07 8.49
CA ASP A 197 2.22 -22.25 8.66
C ASP A 197 1.16 -22.04 9.76
N LYS A 198 1.57 -21.44 10.89
CA LYS A 198 0.65 -21.03 11.95
C LYS A 198 -0.34 -19.96 11.48
N LEU A 199 0.11 -18.95 10.73
CA LEU A 199 -0.76 -17.92 10.17
C LEU A 199 -1.81 -18.52 9.22
N VAL A 200 -1.41 -19.42 8.32
CA VAL A 200 -2.36 -20.09 7.40
C VAL A 200 -3.40 -20.91 8.16
N LYS A 201 -2.98 -21.67 9.16
CA LYS A 201 -3.90 -22.46 10.01
C LYS A 201 -4.84 -21.58 10.81
N ASN A 202 -4.32 -20.52 11.43
CA ASN A 202 -5.07 -19.56 12.22
C ASN A 202 -6.14 -18.85 11.36
N ARG A 203 -5.75 -18.28 10.22
CA ARG A 203 -6.65 -17.60 9.28
C ARG A 203 -7.72 -18.55 8.71
N THR A 204 -7.34 -19.79 8.42
CA THR A 204 -8.29 -20.83 8.01
C THR A 204 -9.29 -21.15 9.12
N ALA A 205 -8.83 -21.23 10.37
CA ALA A 205 -9.71 -21.44 11.52
C ALA A 205 -10.68 -20.27 11.72
N GLN A 206 -10.23 -19.02 11.56
CA GLN A 206 -11.10 -17.83 11.60
C GLN A 206 -12.19 -17.90 10.52
N ALA A 207 -11.81 -18.21 9.28
CA ALA A 207 -12.77 -18.35 8.19
C ALA A 207 -13.81 -19.44 8.48
N LYS A 208 -13.39 -20.60 8.96
CA LYS A 208 -14.29 -21.70 9.34
C LYS A 208 -15.23 -21.34 10.49
N ALA A 209 -14.73 -20.65 11.52
CA ALA A 209 -15.55 -20.18 12.64
C ALA A 209 -16.66 -19.22 12.17
N MET A 210 -16.39 -18.41 11.14
CA MET A 210 -17.36 -17.51 10.52
C MET A 210 -18.23 -18.18 9.43
N GLY A 211 -18.07 -19.47 9.17
CA GLY A 211 -18.89 -20.22 8.21
C GLY A 211 -18.40 -20.14 6.76
N TYR A 212 -17.20 -19.67 6.49
CA TYR A 212 -16.62 -19.64 5.15
C TYR A 212 -15.87 -20.94 4.82
N ASP A 213 -15.84 -21.31 3.54
CA ASP A 213 -15.16 -22.51 3.07
C ASP A 213 -13.64 -22.43 3.23
N ASN A 214 -13.06 -21.26 3.00
CA ASN A 214 -11.65 -20.97 3.17
C ASN A 214 -11.43 -19.48 3.50
N TYR A 215 -10.15 -19.12 3.73
CA TYR A 215 -9.83 -17.75 4.12
C TYR A 215 -9.99 -16.71 3.00
N ILE A 216 -10.06 -17.08 1.72
CA ILE A 216 -10.11 -16.13 0.60
C ILE A 216 -11.28 -15.18 0.75
N GLN A 217 -12.49 -15.70 1.02
CA GLN A 217 -13.67 -14.87 1.18
C GLN A 217 -13.57 -13.91 2.37
N LEU A 218 -13.12 -14.40 3.52
CA LEU A 218 -12.89 -13.58 4.71
C LEU A 218 -11.80 -12.52 4.45
N GLY A 219 -10.72 -12.91 3.77
CA GLY A 219 -9.64 -11.99 3.38
C GLY A 219 -10.13 -10.88 2.46
N TYR A 220 -11.01 -11.19 1.50
CA TYR A 220 -11.60 -10.19 0.61
C TYR A 220 -12.49 -9.20 1.35
N TYR A 221 -13.31 -9.65 2.31
CA TYR A 221 -14.09 -8.75 3.16
C TYR A 221 -13.18 -7.86 4.02
N ARG A 222 -12.09 -8.40 4.58
CA ARG A 222 -11.10 -7.63 5.36
C ARG A 222 -10.36 -6.58 4.53
N MET A 223 -10.16 -6.85 3.24
CA MET A 223 -9.62 -5.88 2.28
C MET A 223 -10.68 -4.91 1.76
N ASN A 224 -11.89 -4.93 2.32
CA ASN A 224 -13.03 -4.10 1.91
C ASN A 224 -13.32 -4.16 0.39
N ARG A 225 -13.16 -5.33 -0.24
CA ARG A 225 -13.50 -5.52 -1.66
C ARG A 225 -15.00 -5.57 -1.83
N ASN A 226 -15.59 -4.41 -2.07
CA ASN A 226 -17.03 -4.19 -2.07
C ASN A 226 -17.65 -4.18 -3.48
N SER A 227 -16.86 -4.33 -4.54
CA SER A 227 -17.31 -4.13 -5.93
C SER A 227 -16.72 -5.11 -6.96
N TYR A 228 -15.90 -6.03 -6.52
CA TYR A 228 -15.35 -7.11 -7.34
C TYR A 228 -15.01 -8.33 -6.48
N ASP A 229 -14.85 -9.49 -7.11
CA ASP A 229 -14.61 -10.75 -6.43
C ASP A 229 -13.34 -11.47 -6.94
N ARG A 230 -13.11 -12.69 -6.43
CA ARG A 230 -11.96 -13.52 -6.82
C ARG A 230 -11.93 -13.87 -8.30
N ASN A 231 -13.08 -13.96 -8.97
CA ASN A 231 -13.15 -14.33 -10.39
C ASN A 231 -12.69 -13.15 -11.25
N ASP A 232 -13.02 -11.93 -10.84
CA ASP A 232 -12.53 -10.71 -11.48
C ASP A 232 -10.99 -10.64 -11.42
N VAL A 233 -10.43 -10.90 -10.23
CA VAL A 233 -8.97 -10.94 -10.02
C VAL A 233 -8.33 -12.08 -10.81
N GLU A 234 -8.97 -13.25 -10.89
CA GLU A 234 -8.48 -14.38 -11.69
C GLU A 234 -8.44 -14.04 -13.18
N ASN A 235 -9.47 -13.34 -13.70
CA ASN A 235 -9.49 -12.85 -15.07
C ASN A 235 -8.34 -11.87 -15.33
N PHE A 236 -8.08 -10.96 -14.39
CA PHE A 236 -6.93 -10.04 -14.49
C PHE A 236 -5.60 -10.79 -14.49
N ARG A 237 -5.40 -11.76 -13.58
CA ARG A 237 -4.18 -12.61 -13.53
C ARG A 237 -3.95 -13.37 -14.84
N ARG A 238 -5.03 -13.88 -15.46
CA ARG A 238 -4.94 -14.53 -16.77
C ARG A 238 -4.40 -13.58 -17.83
N GLN A 239 -4.93 -12.36 -17.91
CA GLN A 239 -4.47 -11.36 -18.86
C GLN A 239 -2.99 -10.97 -18.61
N VAL A 240 -2.55 -10.86 -17.35
CA VAL A 240 -1.15 -10.59 -17.03
C VAL A 240 -0.25 -11.69 -17.60
N LYS A 241 -0.60 -12.97 -17.39
CA LYS A 241 0.19 -14.10 -17.93
C LYS A 241 0.25 -14.11 -19.44
N GLU A 242 -0.87 -13.84 -20.11
CA GLU A 242 -0.97 -13.95 -21.57
C GLU A 242 -0.38 -12.74 -22.32
N VAL A 243 -0.52 -11.53 -21.76
CA VAL A 243 -0.18 -10.28 -22.45
C VAL A 243 1.02 -9.58 -21.81
N PHE A 244 1.00 -9.41 -20.49
CA PHE A 244 1.94 -8.52 -19.82
C PHE A 244 3.30 -9.19 -19.55
N VAL A 245 3.32 -10.46 -19.17
CA VAL A 245 4.58 -11.22 -18.98
C VAL A 245 5.45 -11.21 -20.25
N PRO A 246 4.93 -11.55 -21.45
CA PRO A 246 5.72 -11.44 -22.68
C PRO A 246 6.23 -10.03 -22.97
N PHE A 247 5.49 -9.01 -22.56
CA PHE A 247 5.93 -7.62 -22.69
C PHE A 247 7.08 -7.30 -21.72
N ALA A 248 6.94 -7.65 -20.43
CA ALA A 248 8.00 -7.47 -19.43
C ALA A 248 9.30 -8.17 -19.82
N GLU A 249 9.23 -9.37 -20.42
CA GLU A 249 10.40 -10.09 -20.91
C GLU A 249 11.16 -9.30 -22.01
N ARG A 250 10.45 -8.58 -22.88
CA ARG A 250 11.11 -7.70 -23.86
C ARG A 250 11.85 -6.54 -23.18
N VAL A 251 11.27 -5.98 -22.12
CA VAL A 251 11.92 -4.93 -21.31
C VAL A 251 13.17 -5.47 -20.62
N HIS A 252 13.12 -6.67 -20.05
CA HIS A 252 14.28 -7.35 -19.47
C HIS A 252 15.40 -7.57 -20.50
N GLU A 253 15.07 -7.93 -21.74
CA GLU A 253 16.05 -8.12 -22.79
C GLU A 253 16.69 -6.78 -23.24
N ILE A 254 15.92 -5.69 -23.28
CA ILE A 254 16.46 -4.33 -23.53
C ILE A 254 17.43 -3.96 -22.42
N ARG A 255 17.06 -4.14 -21.15
CA ARG A 255 17.91 -3.87 -19.99
C ARG A 255 19.18 -4.72 -20.01
N ARG A 256 19.08 -6.02 -20.32
CA ARG A 256 20.23 -6.90 -20.46
C ARG A 256 21.26 -6.35 -21.46
N LYS A 257 20.81 -5.89 -22.64
CA LYS A 257 21.65 -5.30 -23.67
C LYS A 257 22.28 -3.98 -23.21
N ARG A 258 21.50 -3.10 -22.55
CA ARG A 258 21.99 -1.84 -22.00
C ARG A 258 23.08 -2.07 -20.94
N LEU A 259 22.92 -3.08 -20.09
CA LEU A 259 23.92 -3.47 -19.09
C LEU A 259 25.14 -4.19 -19.73
N GLY A 260 25.07 -4.62 -20.99
CA GLY A 260 26.13 -5.34 -21.69
C GLY A 260 26.37 -6.73 -21.10
N LEU A 261 25.35 -7.36 -20.54
CA LEU A 261 25.42 -8.68 -19.94
C LEU A 261 25.07 -9.76 -20.98
N GLU A 262 25.74 -10.91 -20.90
CA GLU A 262 25.37 -12.08 -21.67
C GLU A 262 24.04 -12.66 -21.18
N LYS A 263 23.82 -12.68 -19.85
CA LYS A 263 22.62 -13.15 -19.20
C LYS A 263 22.34 -12.29 -17.95
N LEU A 264 21.07 -11.95 -17.72
CA LEU A 264 20.61 -11.40 -16.45
C LEU A 264 20.56 -12.51 -15.40
N SER A 265 20.90 -12.14 -14.18
CA SER A 265 20.78 -12.99 -12.99
C SER A 265 19.96 -12.23 -11.95
N TYR A 266 19.50 -12.92 -10.91
CA TYR A 266 18.72 -12.30 -9.81
C TYR A 266 19.45 -11.12 -9.16
N ILE A 267 20.80 -11.15 -9.13
CA ILE A 267 21.60 -10.05 -8.59
C ILE A 267 21.56 -8.78 -9.47
N ASP A 268 21.10 -8.89 -10.72
CA ASP A 268 21.01 -7.77 -11.65
C ASP A 268 19.59 -7.17 -11.71
N ASN A 269 18.66 -7.72 -10.93
CA ASN A 269 17.24 -7.38 -11.04
C ASN A 269 16.92 -5.91 -10.75
N GLU A 270 17.61 -5.28 -9.80
CA GLU A 270 17.40 -3.90 -9.40
C GLU A 270 18.50 -2.95 -9.93
N VAL A 271 19.18 -3.36 -11.00
CA VAL A 271 20.21 -2.54 -11.66
C VAL A 271 19.79 -2.22 -13.08
N TYR A 272 19.76 -0.94 -13.41
CA TYR A 272 19.22 -0.44 -14.67
C TYR A 272 20.30 0.09 -15.61
N PHE A 273 21.37 0.67 -15.10
CA PHE A 273 22.44 1.30 -15.88
C PHE A 273 23.81 0.81 -15.43
N LYS A 274 24.77 0.82 -16.37
CA LYS A 274 26.17 0.42 -16.10
C LYS A 274 26.85 1.35 -15.11
N GLU A 275 26.52 2.63 -15.18
CA GLU A 275 27.06 3.71 -14.36
C GLU A 275 26.35 3.80 -12.98
N GLY A 276 25.38 2.91 -12.71
CA GLY A 276 24.52 2.87 -11.55
C GLY A 276 23.17 3.54 -11.77
N ASN A 277 22.26 3.19 -10.89
CA ASN A 277 20.96 3.81 -10.86
C ASN A 277 21.09 5.32 -10.57
N PRO A 278 20.20 6.17 -11.08
CA PRO A 278 20.24 7.59 -10.78
C PRO A 278 19.87 7.86 -9.31
N ASP A 279 20.69 8.63 -8.64
CA ASP A 279 20.42 9.17 -7.32
C ASP A 279 19.98 10.63 -7.43
N PRO A 280 19.13 11.14 -6.54
CA PRO A 280 18.72 12.53 -6.54
C PRO A 280 19.89 13.45 -6.19
N VAL A 281 19.84 14.68 -6.69
CA VAL A 281 20.83 15.71 -6.38
C VAL A 281 20.33 16.56 -5.21
N GLY A 282 21.27 16.99 -4.37
CA GLY A 282 20.98 17.85 -3.22
C GLY A 282 20.76 17.07 -1.91
N THR A 283 20.45 17.84 -0.89
CA THR A 283 20.14 17.34 0.46
C THR A 283 18.68 16.98 0.58
N ALA A 284 18.29 16.24 1.60
CA ALA A 284 16.90 15.92 1.91
C ALA A 284 16.00 17.18 2.01
N GLN A 285 16.53 18.29 2.53
CA GLN A 285 15.82 19.56 2.59
C GLN A 285 15.59 20.14 1.18
N GLU A 286 16.61 20.09 0.32
CA GLU A 286 16.51 20.58 -1.06
C GLU A 286 15.58 19.73 -1.91
N ILE A 287 15.48 18.42 -1.64
CA ILE A 287 14.50 17.52 -2.27
C ILE A 287 13.07 17.97 -1.90
N LEU A 288 12.80 18.24 -0.62
CA LEU A 288 11.48 18.72 -0.18
C LEU A 288 11.12 20.10 -0.81
N GLU A 289 12.09 21.02 -0.89
CA GLU A 289 11.91 22.34 -1.54
C GLU A 289 11.70 22.20 -3.06
N SER A 290 12.35 21.24 -3.70
CA SER A 290 12.11 20.91 -5.11
C SER A 290 10.73 20.34 -5.32
N GLY A 291 10.23 19.51 -4.39
CA GLY A 291 8.84 19.07 -4.35
C GLY A 291 7.86 20.24 -4.32
N GLN A 292 8.07 21.22 -3.44
CA GLN A 292 7.21 22.41 -3.38
C GLN A 292 7.19 23.19 -4.70
N LYS A 293 8.34 23.38 -5.34
CA LYS A 293 8.43 24.06 -6.65
C LYS A 293 7.73 23.29 -7.76
N MET A 294 7.87 21.96 -7.74
CA MET A 294 7.22 21.05 -8.69
C MET A 294 5.71 21.15 -8.58
N TYR A 295 5.14 20.96 -7.39
CA TYR A 295 3.71 21.02 -7.16
C TYR A 295 3.12 22.42 -7.42
N ALA A 296 3.89 23.49 -7.19
CA ALA A 296 3.48 24.83 -7.55
C ALA A 296 3.37 25.06 -9.06
N LYS A 297 4.10 24.30 -9.87
CA LYS A 297 4.05 24.37 -11.34
C LYS A 297 3.04 23.41 -11.95
N LEU A 298 2.72 22.31 -11.26
CA LEU A 298 1.84 21.25 -11.76
C LEU A 298 0.40 21.78 -11.88
N SER A 299 -0.19 22.29 -10.80
CA SER A 299 -1.51 22.92 -10.83
C SER A 299 -1.74 23.89 -9.66
N PRO A 300 -2.77 24.76 -9.73
CA PRO A 300 -3.17 25.60 -8.59
C PRO A 300 -3.54 24.77 -7.36
N GLU A 301 -4.24 23.65 -7.55
CA GLU A 301 -4.71 22.78 -6.46
C GLU A 301 -3.53 22.10 -5.75
N THR A 302 -2.55 21.61 -6.50
CA THR A 302 -1.37 20.96 -5.90
C THR A 302 -0.46 21.98 -5.23
N LYS A 303 -0.42 23.23 -5.73
CA LYS A 303 0.28 24.32 -5.06
C LYS A 303 -0.34 24.62 -3.70
N GLU A 304 -1.66 24.81 -3.67
CA GLU A 304 -2.41 25.08 -2.43
C GLU A 304 -2.22 23.96 -1.42
N PHE A 305 -2.35 22.72 -1.86
CA PHE A 305 -2.13 21.52 -1.04
C PHE A 305 -0.72 21.50 -0.43
N PHE A 306 0.32 21.61 -1.26
CA PHE A 306 1.69 21.46 -0.76
C PHE A 306 2.11 22.63 0.14
N ASP A 307 1.69 23.85 -0.17
CA ASP A 307 1.89 25.01 0.69
C ASP A 307 1.18 24.82 2.04
N PHE A 308 -0.07 24.30 2.04
CA PHE A 308 -0.79 23.94 3.27
C PHE A 308 -0.02 22.91 4.11
N MET A 309 0.53 21.87 3.49
CA MET A 309 1.33 20.85 4.18
C MET A 309 2.58 21.45 4.83
N MET A 310 3.30 22.29 4.11
CA MET A 310 4.52 22.96 4.60
C MET A 310 4.22 23.97 5.73
N GLU A 311 3.23 24.82 5.56
CA GLU A 311 2.84 25.85 6.55
C GLU A 311 2.37 25.24 7.87
N ASN A 312 1.72 24.07 7.81
CA ASN A 312 1.19 23.38 8.97
C ASN A 312 2.13 22.29 9.52
N GLU A 313 3.37 22.20 9.01
CA GLU A 313 4.38 21.24 9.48
C GLU A 313 3.84 19.78 9.47
N LEU A 314 3.19 19.39 8.34
CA LEU A 314 2.54 18.09 8.15
C LEU A 314 3.45 17.05 7.47
N PHE A 315 4.75 17.35 7.36
CA PHE A 315 5.80 16.45 6.93
C PHE A 315 6.75 16.13 8.08
N ASP A 316 6.89 14.85 8.42
CA ASP A 316 8.00 14.33 9.20
C ASP A 316 8.78 13.34 8.35
N VAL A 317 9.64 13.87 7.47
CA VAL A 317 10.34 13.05 6.45
C VAL A 317 11.82 12.84 6.74
N PHE A 318 12.43 13.58 7.67
CA PHE A 318 13.87 13.47 7.94
C PHE A 318 14.18 12.32 8.89
N GLY A 319 15.12 11.44 8.49
CA GLY A 319 15.63 10.37 9.33
C GLY A 319 16.37 10.91 10.54
N ARG A 320 16.17 10.29 11.72
CA ARG A 320 16.85 10.60 12.96
C ARG A 320 16.90 9.41 13.89
N LYS A 321 17.73 9.50 14.94
CA LYS A 321 17.82 8.47 15.97
C LYS A 321 16.44 8.26 16.63
N ASP A 322 16.14 7.03 16.98
CA ASP A 322 14.93 6.60 17.67
C ASP A 322 13.60 6.87 16.89
N LYS A 323 13.68 7.26 15.60
CA LYS A 323 12.54 7.35 14.69
C LYS A 323 12.23 5.98 14.10
N LYS A 324 10.93 5.61 14.05
CA LYS A 324 10.46 4.37 13.40
C LYS A 324 10.86 4.33 11.94
N GLN A 325 11.26 3.15 11.45
CA GLN A 325 11.57 2.92 10.04
C GLN A 325 10.29 2.82 9.19
N GLY A 326 10.42 3.13 7.90
CA GLY A 326 9.32 3.11 6.95
C GLY A 326 8.74 4.48 6.66
N GLY A 327 7.61 4.50 5.95
CA GLY A 327 6.86 5.69 5.59
C GLY A 327 5.38 5.36 5.49
N TYR A 328 4.53 6.37 5.63
CA TYR A 328 3.08 6.29 5.46
C TYR A 328 2.46 7.67 5.34
N MET A 329 1.30 7.73 4.72
CA MET A 329 0.36 8.84 4.84
C MET A 329 -0.74 8.46 5.83
N THR A 330 -1.18 9.40 6.67
CA THR A 330 -2.36 9.27 7.53
C THR A 330 -3.19 10.54 7.52
N TYR A 331 -4.41 10.48 8.05
CA TYR A 331 -5.34 11.61 8.00
C TYR A 331 -5.85 11.99 9.39
N LEU A 332 -5.92 13.29 9.64
CA LEU A 332 -6.42 13.91 10.87
C LEU A 332 -7.77 14.56 10.57
N TYR A 333 -8.83 13.88 10.94
CA TYR A 333 -10.22 14.22 10.54
C TYR A 333 -10.68 15.60 11.00
N GLN A 334 -10.53 15.93 12.29
CA GLN A 334 -10.97 17.22 12.85
C GLN A 334 -10.14 18.39 12.31
N TYR A 335 -8.94 18.12 11.83
CA TYR A 335 -8.03 19.12 11.29
C TYR A 335 -8.08 19.19 9.75
N HIS A 336 -8.86 18.31 9.12
CA HIS A 336 -8.92 18.15 7.66
C HIS A 336 -7.51 18.13 7.03
N SER A 337 -6.61 17.39 7.67
CA SER A 337 -5.18 17.43 7.36
C SER A 337 -4.60 16.05 7.12
N PRO A 338 -4.04 15.78 5.95
CA PRO A 338 -3.15 14.64 5.77
C PRO A 338 -1.83 14.89 6.50
N PHE A 339 -1.12 13.82 6.85
CA PHE A 339 0.22 13.86 7.44
C PHE A 339 1.10 12.81 6.78
N ILE A 340 2.32 13.18 6.39
CA ILE A 340 3.30 12.30 5.77
C ILE A 340 4.46 12.05 6.72
N PHE A 341 4.68 10.77 7.02
CA PHE A 341 5.82 10.27 7.78
C PHE A 341 6.76 9.49 6.85
N ALA A 342 8.06 9.74 6.90
CA ALA A 342 9.05 9.02 6.10
C ALA A 342 10.46 9.11 6.70
N ASN A 343 11.46 8.54 6.02
CA ASN A 343 12.86 8.56 6.45
C ASN A 343 13.77 8.81 5.24
N PHE A 344 13.97 10.06 4.86
CA PHE A 344 14.86 10.45 3.77
C PHE A 344 16.30 10.03 4.05
N ASN A 345 16.93 9.47 3.03
CA ASN A 345 18.26 8.87 3.12
C ASN A 345 19.19 9.21 1.92
N GLY A 346 18.77 10.09 1.01
CA GLY A 346 19.53 10.53 -0.16
C GLY A 346 19.44 9.61 -1.37
N THR A 347 18.51 8.66 -1.38
CA THR A 347 18.25 7.77 -2.53
C THR A 347 17.05 8.24 -3.34
N SER A 348 16.82 7.63 -4.53
CA SER A 348 15.61 7.87 -5.34
C SER A 348 14.32 7.65 -4.54
N GLY A 349 14.34 6.80 -3.51
CA GLY A 349 13.22 6.59 -2.61
C GLY A 349 12.72 7.85 -1.89
N ASP A 350 13.57 8.87 -1.71
CA ASP A 350 13.13 10.16 -1.16
C ASP A 350 12.22 10.91 -2.14
N VAL A 351 12.48 10.79 -3.45
CA VAL A 351 11.65 11.36 -4.50
C VAL A 351 10.37 10.56 -4.64
N ASP A 352 10.44 9.21 -4.53
CA ASP A 352 9.26 8.34 -4.53
C ASP A 352 8.30 8.76 -3.39
N VAL A 353 8.81 9.07 -2.18
CA VAL A 353 7.98 9.62 -1.10
C VAL A 353 7.31 10.93 -1.50
N ILE A 354 8.05 11.87 -2.12
CA ILE A 354 7.48 13.16 -2.55
C ILE A 354 6.41 12.99 -3.62
N THR A 355 6.47 11.98 -4.43
CA THR A 355 5.49 11.74 -5.50
C THR A 355 4.38 10.80 -5.08
N HIS A 356 4.70 9.67 -4.47
CA HIS A 356 3.77 8.64 -4.04
C HIS A 356 2.92 9.08 -2.83
N GLU A 357 3.56 9.37 -1.70
CA GLU A 357 2.84 9.74 -0.47
C GLU A 357 2.07 11.05 -0.63
N CYS A 358 2.61 12.00 -1.43
CA CYS A 358 1.86 13.19 -1.76
C CYS A 358 0.66 12.92 -2.68
N GLY A 359 0.66 11.84 -3.46
CA GLY A 359 -0.53 11.42 -4.20
C GLY A 359 -1.69 11.05 -3.26
N HIS A 360 -1.40 10.23 -2.24
CA HIS A 360 -2.35 9.92 -1.18
C HIS A 360 -2.78 11.16 -0.41
N ALA A 361 -1.82 11.97 0.01
CA ALA A 361 -2.10 13.17 0.80
C ALA A 361 -2.90 14.22 0.02
N PHE A 362 -2.65 14.37 -1.28
CA PHE A 362 -3.40 15.26 -2.15
C PHE A 362 -4.86 14.82 -2.30
N GLN A 363 -5.09 13.53 -2.49
CA GLN A 363 -6.44 12.97 -2.49
C GLN A 363 -7.14 13.22 -1.15
N GLY A 364 -6.48 12.91 -0.02
CA GLY A 364 -7.01 13.17 1.32
C GLY A 364 -7.31 14.64 1.58
N TYR A 365 -6.46 15.56 1.08
CA TYR A 365 -6.69 17.01 1.16
C TYR A 365 -7.95 17.44 0.38
N LEU A 366 -8.15 16.90 -0.82
CA LEU A 366 -9.32 17.21 -1.64
C LEU A 366 -10.61 16.60 -1.08
N SER A 367 -10.57 15.34 -0.68
CA SER A 367 -11.73 14.62 -0.13
C SER A 367 -12.10 15.09 1.28
N GLY A 368 -11.14 15.60 2.04
CA GLY A 368 -11.38 16.15 3.39
C GLY A 368 -12.28 17.38 3.43
N GLN A 369 -12.66 17.93 2.27
CA GLN A 369 -13.67 18.98 2.13
C GLN A 369 -15.10 18.42 2.07
N ASP A 370 -15.27 17.10 1.89
CA ASP A 370 -16.58 16.45 1.88
C ASP A 370 -17.11 16.32 3.33
N PRO A 371 -18.34 16.77 3.62
CA PRO A 371 -18.93 16.65 4.94
C PRO A 371 -19.33 15.21 5.32
N ILE A 372 -19.33 14.28 4.38
CA ILE A 372 -19.67 12.87 4.58
C ILE A 372 -18.37 12.11 4.87
N MET A 373 -18.22 11.66 6.11
CA MET A 373 -16.98 11.02 6.57
C MET A 373 -16.67 9.72 5.82
N GLU A 374 -17.70 8.95 5.46
CA GLU A 374 -17.55 7.69 4.72
C GLU A 374 -16.97 7.89 3.30
N HIS A 375 -17.06 9.07 2.74
CA HIS A 375 -16.43 9.36 1.44
C HIS A 375 -14.90 9.45 1.53
N ALA A 376 -14.33 9.60 2.72
CA ALA A 376 -12.88 9.55 2.92
C ALA A 376 -12.35 8.11 3.07
N ASP A 377 -13.23 7.11 3.26
CA ASP A 377 -12.86 5.71 3.49
C ASP A 377 -12.73 4.95 2.15
N ILE A 378 -11.70 5.29 1.39
CA ILE A 378 -11.42 4.70 0.07
C ILE A 378 -10.85 3.30 0.18
N THR A 379 -11.14 2.44 -0.81
CA THR A 379 -10.52 1.11 -0.92
C THR A 379 -9.05 1.21 -1.32
N MET A 380 -8.26 0.19 -0.98
CA MET A 380 -6.80 0.24 -1.16
C MET A 380 -6.39 0.35 -2.63
N GLU A 381 -7.03 -0.39 -3.54
CA GLU A 381 -6.77 -0.26 -4.99
C GLU A 381 -7.08 1.14 -5.52
N THR A 382 -8.06 1.82 -4.93
CA THR A 382 -8.37 3.22 -5.26
C THR A 382 -7.30 4.16 -4.71
N ALA A 383 -6.88 3.96 -3.46
CA ALA A 383 -5.84 4.76 -2.83
C ALA A 383 -4.53 4.71 -3.64
N GLU A 384 -4.13 3.52 -4.09
CA GLU A 384 -2.90 3.35 -4.85
C GLU A 384 -2.96 3.91 -6.28
N ILE A 385 -4.16 4.10 -6.86
CA ILE A 385 -4.25 4.86 -8.13
C ILE A 385 -3.81 6.30 -7.92
N HIS A 386 -4.17 6.90 -6.79
CA HIS A 386 -3.81 8.30 -6.50
C HIS A 386 -2.30 8.48 -6.39
N SER A 387 -1.63 7.58 -5.65
CA SER A 387 -0.18 7.63 -5.45
C SER A 387 0.59 7.31 -6.72
N MET A 388 0.35 6.16 -7.34
CA MET A 388 1.09 5.69 -8.51
C MET A 388 0.85 6.55 -9.77
N SER A 389 -0.33 7.17 -9.90
CA SER A 389 -0.57 8.11 -11.00
C SER A 389 0.14 9.43 -10.77
N MET A 390 0.21 9.93 -9.53
CA MET A 390 0.95 11.15 -9.21
C MET A 390 2.43 11.02 -9.55
N GLU A 391 3.03 9.86 -9.33
CA GLU A 391 4.41 9.58 -9.74
C GLU A 391 4.62 9.92 -11.22
N PHE A 392 3.73 9.51 -12.12
CA PHE A 392 3.82 9.83 -13.55
C PHE A 392 3.44 11.28 -13.86
N PHE A 393 2.45 11.85 -13.19
CA PHE A 393 2.09 13.25 -13.41
C PHE A 393 3.22 14.22 -13.06
N THR A 394 4.17 13.80 -12.25
CA THR A 394 5.34 14.62 -11.88
C THR A 394 6.53 14.47 -12.82
N ASP A 395 6.51 13.53 -13.78
CA ASP A 395 7.59 13.29 -14.76
C ASP A 395 8.19 14.55 -15.39
N PRO A 396 7.39 15.58 -15.81
CA PRO A 396 7.94 16.77 -16.46
C PRO A 396 8.92 17.59 -15.61
N TRP A 397 8.97 17.33 -14.30
CA TRP A 397 9.84 18.07 -13.36
C TRP A 397 10.96 17.23 -12.75
N MET A 398 11.16 15.99 -13.18
CA MET A 398 12.20 15.11 -12.63
C MET A 398 13.62 15.65 -12.79
N LYS A 399 13.83 16.55 -13.74
CA LYS A 399 15.11 17.27 -13.88
C LYS A 399 15.50 18.06 -12.61
N GLU A 400 14.52 18.55 -11.85
CA GLU A 400 14.78 19.29 -10.60
C GLU A 400 15.35 18.38 -9.50
N PHE A 401 15.12 17.05 -9.60
CA PHE A 401 15.60 16.07 -8.65
C PHE A 401 16.85 15.31 -9.14
N PHE A 402 16.93 15.03 -10.44
CA PHE A 402 17.97 14.15 -10.98
C PHE A 402 18.96 14.84 -11.94
N GLY A 403 18.79 16.15 -12.18
CA GLY A 403 19.68 16.94 -13.04
C GLY A 403 19.84 16.32 -14.42
N ASP A 404 21.09 16.07 -14.83
CA ASP A 404 21.39 15.49 -16.15
C ASP A 404 20.99 14.01 -16.28
N ARG A 405 20.68 13.33 -15.16
CA ARG A 405 20.21 11.93 -15.13
C ARG A 405 18.67 11.79 -15.10
N GLU A 406 17.94 12.86 -15.39
CA GLU A 406 16.48 12.86 -15.50
C GLU A 406 15.95 11.72 -16.37
N LYS A 407 16.51 11.56 -17.58
CA LYS A 407 16.06 10.52 -18.53
C LYS A 407 16.31 9.10 -18.02
N ASP A 408 17.41 8.91 -17.32
CA ASP A 408 17.73 7.62 -16.70
C ASP A 408 16.69 7.28 -15.62
N PHE A 409 16.33 8.27 -14.79
CA PHE A 409 15.32 8.07 -13.76
C PHE A 409 13.95 7.73 -14.36
N LEU A 410 13.47 8.50 -15.34
CA LEU A 410 12.20 8.22 -16.02
C LEU A 410 12.17 6.83 -16.68
N SER A 411 13.30 6.41 -17.26
CA SER A 411 13.42 5.05 -17.82
C SER A 411 13.41 3.98 -16.73
N MET A 412 14.10 4.20 -15.62
CA MET A 412 14.15 3.28 -14.48
C MET A 412 12.75 3.14 -13.85
N GLN A 413 12.06 4.24 -13.58
CA GLN A 413 10.73 4.26 -13.00
C GLN A 413 9.73 3.47 -13.85
N LEU A 414 9.71 3.74 -15.17
CA LEU A 414 8.80 3.03 -16.07
C LEU A 414 9.14 1.53 -16.18
N GLU A 415 10.42 1.17 -16.24
CA GLU A 415 10.85 -0.24 -16.27
C GLU A 415 10.52 -0.96 -14.96
N ASP A 416 10.66 -0.29 -13.82
CA ASP A 416 10.33 -0.86 -12.51
C ASP A 416 8.83 -1.09 -12.38
N ALA A 417 8.01 -0.12 -12.76
CA ALA A 417 6.56 -0.25 -12.81
C ALA A 417 6.11 -1.41 -13.72
N ILE A 418 6.73 -1.59 -14.89
CA ILE A 418 6.45 -2.72 -15.80
C ILE A 418 6.83 -4.05 -15.15
N ARG A 419 7.99 -4.14 -14.52
CA ARG A 419 8.48 -5.36 -13.87
C ARG A 419 7.64 -5.74 -12.64
N PHE A 420 7.06 -4.75 -11.99
CA PHE A 420 6.25 -4.93 -10.80
C PHE A 420 4.96 -5.71 -11.07
N ILE A 421 4.28 -5.48 -12.20
CA ILE A 421 2.99 -6.12 -12.54
C ILE A 421 3.05 -7.66 -12.48
N PRO A 422 3.98 -8.37 -13.16
CA PRO A 422 4.08 -9.82 -13.05
C PRO A 422 4.37 -10.29 -11.62
N TYR A 423 5.28 -9.64 -10.92
CA TYR A 423 5.66 -10.00 -9.56
C TYR A 423 4.48 -9.87 -8.59
N GLY A 424 3.82 -8.72 -8.57
CA GLY A 424 2.69 -8.48 -7.67
C GLY A 424 1.50 -9.41 -7.94
N THR A 425 1.26 -9.69 -9.22
CA THR A 425 0.23 -10.67 -9.64
C THR A 425 0.56 -12.08 -9.17
N MET A 426 1.84 -12.47 -9.25
CA MET A 426 2.34 -13.76 -8.75
C MET A 426 2.16 -13.88 -7.23
N VAL A 427 2.43 -12.84 -6.48
CA VAL A 427 2.22 -12.79 -5.01
C VAL A 427 0.76 -13.08 -4.67
N ASP A 428 -0.18 -12.51 -5.41
CA ASP A 428 -1.61 -12.75 -5.22
C ASP A 428 -2.01 -14.20 -5.56
N GLU A 429 -1.58 -14.72 -6.72
CA GLU A 429 -1.89 -16.10 -7.12
C GLU A 429 -1.32 -17.11 -6.12
N PHE A 430 -0.12 -16.86 -5.60
CA PHE A 430 0.47 -17.70 -4.55
C PHE A 430 -0.41 -17.78 -3.31
N GLN A 431 -0.93 -16.65 -2.83
CA GLN A 431 -1.80 -16.60 -1.66
C GLN A 431 -3.12 -17.33 -1.90
N HIS A 432 -3.73 -17.21 -3.10
CA HIS A 432 -4.92 -17.97 -3.46
C HIS A 432 -4.67 -19.48 -3.37
N ILE A 433 -3.57 -19.98 -3.96
CA ILE A 433 -3.20 -21.40 -3.90
C ILE A 433 -3.04 -21.87 -2.45
N VAL A 434 -2.33 -21.09 -1.62
CA VAL A 434 -2.09 -21.45 -0.22
C VAL A 434 -3.37 -21.51 0.60
N TYR A 435 -4.28 -20.54 0.43
CA TYR A 435 -5.54 -20.51 1.19
C TYR A 435 -6.63 -21.42 0.61
N GLU A 436 -6.54 -21.84 -0.65
CA GLU A 436 -7.36 -22.91 -1.22
C GLU A 436 -6.92 -24.29 -0.74
N THR A 437 -5.63 -24.48 -0.49
CA THR A 437 -5.03 -25.73 -0.05
C THR A 437 -4.19 -25.50 1.21
N PRO A 438 -4.84 -25.18 2.35
CA PRO A 438 -4.13 -24.78 3.58
C PRO A 438 -3.27 -25.90 4.19
N GLU A 439 -3.45 -27.14 3.72
CA GLU A 439 -2.69 -28.32 4.14
C GLU A 439 -1.29 -28.41 3.47
N LEU A 440 -0.99 -27.56 2.50
CA LEU A 440 0.33 -27.52 1.88
C LEU A 440 1.42 -27.37 2.94
N THR A 441 2.39 -28.26 2.89
CA THR A 441 3.59 -28.15 3.73
C THR A 441 4.45 -26.96 3.28
N PRO A 442 5.34 -26.43 4.14
CA PRO A 442 6.27 -25.39 3.77
C PRO A 442 7.06 -25.68 2.48
N GLN A 443 7.50 -26.94 2.31
CA GLN A 443 8.21 -27.36 1.10
C GLN A 443 7.32 -27.33 -0.16
N GLU A 444 6.06 -27.68 -0.04
CA GLU A 444 5.11 -27.61 -1.15
C GLU A 444 4.81 -26.17 -1.51
N ARG A 445 4.64 -25.27 -0.53
CA ARG A 445 4.50 -23.82 -0.76
C ARG A 445 5.71 -23.25 -1.52
N ARG A 446 6.94 -23.65 -1.16
CA ARG A 446 8.15 -23.25 -1.89
C ARG A 446 8.17 -23.77 -3.33
N ARG A 447 7.69 -25.01 -3.58
CA ARG A 447 7.56 -25.55 -4.94
C ARG A 447 6.52 -24.79 -5.76
N GLU A 448 5.37 -24.45 -5.17
CA GLU A 448 4.36 -23.63 -5.84
C GLU A 448 4.91 -22.23 -6.17
N TRP A 449 5.64 -21.59 -5.26
CA TRP A 449 6.30 -20.33 -5.55
C TRP A 449 7.26 -20.47 -6.74
N SER A 450 8.16 -21.43 -6.73
CA SER A 450 9.10 -21.68 -7.85
C SER A 450 8.38 -22.01 -9.16
N ARG A 451 7.21 -22.67 -9.10
CA ARG A 451 6.38 -22.91 -10.30
C ARG A 451 5.82 -21.62 -10.85
N LEU A 452 5.32 -20.75 -10.00
CA LEU A 452 4.79 -19.45 -10.38
C LEU A 452 5.88 -18.52 -10.92
N GLU A 453 7.07 -18.48 -10.32
CA GLU A 453 8.21 -17.71 -10.83
C GLU A 453 8.53 -18.04 -12.29
N LYS A 454 8.48 -19.31 -12.67
CA LYS A 454 8.71 -19.71 -14.08
C LYS A 454 7.63 -19.22 -15.04
N ILE A 455 6.42 -18.95 -14.53
CA ILE A 455 5.30 -18.45 -15.32
C ILE A 455 5.35 -16.92 -15.45
N TYR A 456 5.56 -16.23 -14.31
CA TYR A 456 5.47 -14.78 -14.23
C TYR A 456 6.79 -14.06 -14.46
N MET A 457 7.93 -14.71 -14.14
CA MET A 457 9.26 -14.13 -14.19
C MET A 457 10.24 -15.11 -14.87
N PRO A 458 9.99 -15.54 -16.12
CA PRO A 458 10.79 -16.58 -16.81
C PRO A 458 12.25 -16.17 -17.04
N HIS A 459 12.59 -14.87 -17.04
CA HIS A 459 13.96 -14.36 -17.11
C HIS A 459 14.78 -14.61 -15.84
N LEU A 460 14.13 -14.92 -14.71
CA LEU A 460 14.77 -14.98 -13.41
C LEU A 460 15.64 -16.23 -13.28
N ASP A 461 16.94 -16.02 -13.05
CA ASP A 461 17.92 -17.07 -12.81
C ASP A 461 18.62 -16.84 -11.48
N TYR A 462 18.44 -17.77 -10.56
CA TYR A 462 19.05 -17.71 -9.22
C TYR A 462 20.47 -18.28 -9.16
N GLU A 463 21.06 -18.72 -10.28
CA GLU A 463 22.43 -19.24 -10.34
C GLU A 463 22.72 -20.32 -9.27
N GLU A 464 21.76 -21.20 -8.99
CA GLU A 464 21.83 -22.24 -7.95
C GLU A 464 21.97 -21.70 -6.52
N ASP A 465 21.58 -20.45 -6.25
CA ASP A 465 21.53 -19.93 -4.88
C ASP A 465 20.76 -20.89 -3.96
N PRO A 466 21.32 -21.27 -2.81
CA PRO A 466 20.76 -22.36 -2.00
C PRO A 466 19.41 -22.06 -1.34
N PHE A 467 19.03 -20.78 -1.24
CA PHE A 467 17.74 -20.35 -0.68
C PHE A 467 16.73 -19.99 -1.78
N PHE A 468 17.12 -19.09 -2.67
CA PHE A 468 16.20 -18.59 -3.70
C PHE A 468 15.83 -19.64 -4.74
N SER A 469 16.78 -20.45 -5.21
CA SER A 469 16.49 -21.51 -6.19
C SER A 469 15.54 -22.58 -5.66
N LYS A 470 15.35 -22.65 -4.34
CA LYS A 470 14.40 -23.54 -3.68
C LYS A 470 13.04 -22.90 -3.38
N GLY A 471 12.77 -21.74 -3.95
CA GLY A 471 11.50 -21.03 -3.79
C GLY A 471 11.35 -20.29 -2.46
N GLY A 472 12.46 -19.84 -1.86
CA GLY A 472 12.44 -19.11 -0.58
C GLY A 472 12.18 -17.61 -0.73
N PHE A 473 12.18 -17.06 -1.97
CA PHE A 473 12.16 -15.62 -2.19
C PHE A 473 10.94 -14.90 -1.60
N TRP A 474 9.76 -15.54 -1.54
CA TRP A 474 8.53 -14.97 -0.99
C TRP A 474 8.62 -14.63 0.51
N GLN A 475 9.51 -15.29 1.25
CA GLN A 475 9.60 -15.12 2.71
C GLN A 475 10.06 -13.71 3.13
N LYS A 476 10.70 -12.96 2.21
CA LYS A 476 11.03 -11.54 2.43
C LYS A 476 9.82 -10.60 2.27
N GLN A 477 8.73 -11.08 1.62
CA GLN A 477 7.58 -10.25 1.27
C GLN A 477 6.64 -10.14 2.47
N GLN A 478 6.81 -9.07 3.24
CA GLN A 478 6.05 -8.86 4.48
C GLN A 478 4.52 -8.89 4.29
N HIS A 479 4.01 -8.45 3.15
CA HIS A 479 2.57 -8.42 2.86
C HIS A 479 1.94 -9.82 2.89
N ILE A 480 2.68 -10.87 2.51
CA ILE A 480 2.20 -12.25 2.57
C ILE A 480 1.92 -12.66 4.02
N TYR A 481 2.74 -12.19 4.97
CA TYR A 481 2.56 -12.47 6.40
C TYR A 481 1.56 -11.53 7.06
N ASN A 482 1.65 -10.23 6.80
CA ASN A 482 0.95 -9.19 7.55
C ASN A 482 -0.41 -8.81 6.95
N SER A 483 -0.53 -8.78 5.62
CA SER A 483 -1.69 -8.21 4.92
C SER A 483 -2.07 -9.07 3.71
N PRO A 484 -2.63 -10.28 3.93
CA PRO A 484 -2.95 -11.19 2.85
C PRO A 484 -3.95 -10.58 1.88
N PHE A 485 -3.70 -10.81 0.59
CA PHE A 485 -4.45 -10.30 -0.56
C PHE A 485 -4.31 -8.79 -0.85
N TYR A 486 -3.55 -8.02 -0.06
CA TYR A 486 -3.36 -6.60 -0.33
C TYR A 486 -2.52 -6.34 -1.59
N TYR A 487 -1.53 -7.18 -1.87
CA TYR A 487 -0.49 -6.87 -2.87
C TYR A 487 -1.02 -6.70 -4.30
N ILE A 488 -2.16 -7.30 -4.64
CA ILE A 488 -2.80 -7.14 -5.96
C ILE A 488 -3.38 -5.73 -6.14
N ASP A 489 -3.71 -5.02 -5.07
CA ASP A 489 -4.29 -3.68 -5.14
C ASP A 489 -3.30 -2.69 -5.74
N TYR A 490 -2.00 -2.81 -5.42
CA TYR A 490 -0.93 -2.09 -6.11
C TYR A 490 -0.88 -2.39 -7.60
N VAL A 491 -1.10 -3.65 -8.00
CA VAL A 491 -1.02 -4.07 -9.40
C VAL A 491 -2.19 -3.52 -10.21
N LEU A 492 -3.39 -3.57 -9.64
CA LEU A 492 -4.60 -2.98 -10.23
C LEU A 492 -4.41 -1.48 -10.41
N ALA A 493 -3.92 -0.81 -9.36
CA ALA A 493 -3.64 0.62 -9.38
C ALA A 493 -2.56 1.00 -10.39
N GLN A 494 -1.43 0.27 -10.43
CA GLN A 494 -0.36 0.50 -11.41
C GLN A 494 -0.87 0.37 -12.84
N SER A 495 -1.76 -0.59 -13.09
CA SER A 495 -2.37 -0.74 -14.42
C SER A 495 -3.26 0.47 -14.80
N CYS A 496 -3.94 1.09 -13.83
CA CYS A 496 -4.67 2.34 -14.03
C CYS A 496 -3.72 3.54 -14.22
N ALA A 497 -2.64 3.61 -13.44
CA ALA A 497 -1.61 4.64 -13.60
C ALA A 497 -0.97 4.60 -15.00
N PHE A 498 -0.78 3.41 -15.57
CA PHE A 498 -0.34 3.29 -16.97
C PHE A 498 -1.33 3.87 -17.98
N GLN A 499 -2.64 3.78 -17.74
CA GLN A 499 -3.63 4.45 -18.61
C GLN A 499 -3.44 5.96 -18.56
N TYR A 500 -3.23 6.53 -17.34
CA TYR A 500 -2.91 7.95 -17.22
C TYR A 500 -1.60 8.30 -17.91
N LYS A 501 -0.55 7.49 -17.77
CA LYS A 501 0.72 7.72 -18.47
C LYS A 501 0.55 7.80 -19.99
N VAL A 502 -0.24 6.88 -20.55
CA VAL A 502 -0.57 6.92 -21.98
C VAL A 502 -1.37 8.15 -22.34
N TRP A 503 -2.38 8.47 -21.56
CA TRP A 503 -3.24 9.64 -21.80
C TRP A 503 -2.48 10.97 -21.66
N MET A 504 -1.57 11.08 -20.70
CA MET A 504 -0.70 12.25 -20.54
C MET A 504 0.17 12.53 -21.77
N ASP A 505 0.66 11.47 -22.41
CA ASP A 505 1.46 11.60 -23.65
C ASP A 505 0.62 12.13 -24.83
N GLU A 506 -0.70 11.91 -24.82
CA GLU A 506 -1.65 12.39 -25.82
C GLU A 506 -2.20 13.77 -25.46
N ASP A 507 -2.72 13.92 -24.24
CA ASP A 507 -3.27 15.17 -23.71
C ASP A 507 -3.11 15.24 -22.18
N TYR A 508 -2.00 15.83 -21.74
CA TYR A 508 -1.70 15.97 -20.31
C TYR A 508 -2.79 16.70 -19.53
N ARG A 509 -3.44 17.72 -20.14
CA ARG A 509 -4.43 18.54 -19.43
C ARG A 509 -5.72 17.77 -19.18
N GLU A 510 -6.19 17.03 -20.15
CA GLU A 510 -7.40 16.21 -20.00
C GLU A 510 -7.14 15.02 -19.05
N ALA A 511 -5.97 14.38 -19.11
CA ALA A 511 -5.56 13.36 -18.15
C ALA A 511 -5.54 13.93 -16.71
N TRP A 512 -4.97 15.12 -16.51
CA TRP A 512 -4.94 15.79 -15.21
C TRP A 512 -6.34 16.14 -14.69
N LYS A 513 -7.24 16.62 -15.54
CA LYS A 513 -8.64 16.86 -15.18
C LYS A 513 -9.35 15.59 -14.70
N SER A 514 -9.14 14.50 -15.42
CA SER A 514 -9.68 13.20 -15.05
C SER A 514 -9.14 12.75 -13.69
N TYR A 515 -7.83 12.87 -13.46
CA TYR A 515 -7.21 12.53 -12.19
C TYR A 515 -7.75 13.39 -11.02
N LEU A 516 -7.95 14.70 -11.22
CA LEU A 516 -8.58 15.58 -10.23
C LEU A 516 -10.03 15.16 -9.93
N ALA A 517 -10.78 14.73 -10.94
CA ALA A 517 -12.13 14.22 -10.75
C ALA A 517 -12.11 12.92 -9.92
N LEU A 518 -11.18 12.01 -10.23
CA LEU A 518 -10.97 10.77 -9.49
C LEU A 518 -10.66 11.04 -8.01
N CYS A 519 -9.74 11.97 -7.71
CA CYS A 519 -9.42 12.36 -6.34
C CYS A 519 -10.64 12.92 -5.58
N ARG A 520 -11.53 13.65 -6.26
CA ARG A 520 -12.73 14.24 -5.64
C ARG A 520 -13.88 13.25 -5.47
N LEU A 521 -13.98 12.24 -6.34
CA LEU A 521 -14.99 11.18 -6.23
C LEU A 521 -14.77 10.33 -4.97
N SER A 522 -13.51 10.09 -4.61
CA SER A 522 -13.15 9.37 -3.39
C SER A 522 -13.98 8.07 -3.22
N ALA A 523 -14.52 7.78 -2.03
CA ALA A 523 -15.37 6.62 -1.76
C ALA A 523 -16.87 6.86 -2.05
N SER A 524 -17.25 7.89 -2.79
CA SER A 524 -18.65 8.11 -3.18
C SER A 524 -19.17 7.16 -4.27
N LYS A 525 -18.26 6.47 -4.97
CA LYS A 525 -18.52 5.52 -6.06
C LYS A 525 -17.81 4.21 -5.83
N PHE A 526 -18.38 3.11 -6.34
CA PHE A 526 -17.64 1.86 -6.45
C PHE A 526 -16.48 1.96 -7.43
N TYR A 527 -15.40 1.24 -7.17
CA TYR A 527 -14.17 1.26 -7.96
C TYR A 527 -14.41 1.17 -9.49
N PRO A 528 -15.16 0.19 -10.04
CA PRO A 528 -15.38 0.13 -11.49
C PRO A 528 -16.21 1.30 -12.04
N GLU A 529 -17.11 1.86 -11.24
CA GLU A 529 -17.94 3.00 -11.63
C GLU A 529 -17.12 4.28 -11.68
N MET A 530 -16.30 4.49 -10.65
CA MET A 530 -15.38 5.62 -10.56
C MET A 530 -14.41 5.63 -11.74
N LEU A 531 -13.82 4.49 -12.09
CA LEU A 531 -12.92 4.38 -13.25
C LEU A 531 -13.62 4.81 -14.54
N ARG A 532 -14.83 4.28 -14.80
CA ARG A 532 -15.60 4.63 -16.02
C ARG A 532 -15.99 6.10 -16.06
N GLU A 533 -16.38 6.68 -14.92
CA GLU A 533 -16.74 8.10 -14.81
C GLU A 533 -15.52 9.01 -15.11
N CYS A 534 -14.33 8.56 -14.72
CA CYS A 534 -13.07 9.24 -15.03
C CYS A 534 -12.48 8.91 -16.41
N GLY A 535 -13.19 8.13 -17.23
CA GLY A 535 -12.74 7.75 -18.58
C GLY A 535 -11.67 6.66 -18.61
N LEU A 536 -11.44 5.98 -17.48
CA LEU A 536 -10.54 4.83 -17.39
C LEU A 536 -11.28 3.52 -17.65
N LYS A 537 -10.55 2.54 -18.18
CA LYS A 537 -11.04 1.18 -18.38
C LYS A 537 -10.89 0.38 -17.11
N VAL A 538 -11.78 -0.57 -16.89
CA VAL A 538 -11.80 -1.42 -15.70
C VAL A 538 -10.84 -2.61 -15.88
N PRO A 539 -9.94 -2.88 -14.93
CA PRO A 539 -8.94 -3.95 -15.05
C PRO A 539 -9.51 -5.36 -15.26
N PHE A 540 -10.74 -5.59 -14.83
CA PHE A 540 -11.40 -6.90 -14.87
C PHE A 540 -12.06 -7.22 -16.23
N GLU A 541 -12.12 -6.27 -17.15
CA GLU A 541 -12.70 -6.46 -18.48
C GLU A 541 -11.74 -7.23 -19.39
N ASP A 542 -12.29 -8.12 -20.22
CA ASP A 542 -11.49 -8.90 -21.17
C ASP A 542 -10.76 -8.00 -22.16
N GLY A 543 -9.48 -8.29 -22.39
CA GLY A 543 -8.63 -7.53 -23.30
C GLY A 543 -8.12 -6.21 -22.73
N TYR A 544 -8.38 -5.92 -21.46
CA TYR A 544 -7.94 -4.69 -20.79
C TYR A 544 -6.44 -4.39 -21.00
N LEU A 545 -5.57 -5.34 -20.68
CA LEU A 545 -4.12 -5.14 -20.80
C LEU A 545 -3.65 -5.01 -22.26
N SER A 546 -4.38 -5.57 -23.22
CA SER A 546 -4.10 -5.36 -24.64
C SER A 546 -4.45 -3.96 -25.13
N LEU A 547 -5.37 -3.28 -24.42
CA LEU A 547 -5.87 -1.95 -24.78
C LEU A 547 -5.05 -0.80 -24.17
N ILE A 548 -4.18 -1.08 -23.19
CA ILE A 548 -3.35 -0.04 -22.55
C ILE A 548 -2.24 0.46 -23.47
N HIS A 549 -2.03 -0.14 -24.65
CA HIS A 549 -1.05 0.26 -25.68
C HIS A 549 0.40 0.53 -25.21
N ILE A 550 0.76 0.07 -23.99
CA ILE A 550 2.14 0.13 -23.48
C ILE A 550 3.07 -0.74 -24.35
N SER A 551 2.48 -1.68 -25.08
CA SER A 551 3.19 -2.67 -25.90
C SER A 551 3.62 -2.18 -27.28
N GLU A 552 3.37 -0.91 -27.66
CA GLU A 552 3.79 -0.42 -28.96
C GLU A 552 5.32 -0.24 -29.08
N PRO A 553 5.94 -0.71 -30.18
CA PRO A 553 7.40 -0.62 -30.36
C PRO A 553 7.98 0.80 -30.26
N THR A 554 7.18 1.82 -30.56
CA THR A 554 7.57 3.24 -30.51
C THR A 554 7.82 3.72 -29.08
N ARG A 555 7.11 3.16 -28.08
CA ARG A 555 7.29 3.50 -26.66
C ARG A 555 8.43 2.71 -26.01
N LEU A 556 8.66 1.48 -26.45
CA LEU A 556 9.88 0.72 -26.12
C LEU A 556 11.15 1.40 -26.62
N ALA A 557 11.06 2.16 -27.72
CA ALA A 557 12.19 2.96 -28.23
C ALA A 557 12.55 4.12 -27.29
N LEU A 558 11.61 4.66 -26.49
CA LEU A 558 11.91 5.69 -25.48
C LEU A 558 12.69 5.13 -24.29
N ILE A 559 12.57 3.83 -24.01
CA ILE A 559 13.33 3.12 -22.98
C ILE A 559 14.75 2.76 -23.50
N SER A 560 14.98 2.79 -24.81
CA SER A 560 16.23 2.35 -25.43
C SER A 560 17.20 3.48 -25.79
N TYR A 561 16.88 4.72 -25.52
CA TYR A 561 17.71 5.93 -25.68
C TYR A 561 17.87 6.63 -24.34
#